data_0c7bce7d3be6f9405a28eb1f886a72bd
#
_entry.id   0c7bce7d3be6f9405a28eb1f886a72bd
#
_cell.length_a   1.000
_cell.length_b   1.000
_cell.length_c   1.000
_cell.angle_alpha   90.00
_cell.angle_beta   90.00
_cell.angle_gamma   90.00
#
_symmetry.space_group_name_H-M   'P 1'
#
loop_
_entity.id
_entity.type
_entity.pdbx_description
1 polymer ?
#
loop_
_entity_poly.entity_id
_entity_poly.type
_entity_poly.pdbx_seq_one_letter_code
_entity_poly.pdbx_strand_id
1 'polypeptide(L)'
;MRSYKDYQQILTRFKQSLLERFGGNLISLVLYGSVARGTAGNESDIDLLIILKDAPDSYYKRLEPVVDIELKLRKEAYETIGAAPMFSSIVL
;
A
#
# COMPACT_ATOMS: atom_id res chain seq x y z
N MET A 1 14.08 4.12 -14.12
CA MET A 1 13.55 2.94 -13.38
C MET A 1 13.79 3.13 -11.89
N ARG A 2 12.78 2.85 -11.08
CA ARG A 2 12.87 2.97 -9.63
C ARG A 2 13.37 1.67 -9.01
N SER A 3 14.26 1.77 -8.02
CA SER A 3 14.75 0.62 -7.28
C SER A 3 13.75 0.27 -6.15
N TYR A 4 13.90 -0.91 -5.56
CA TYR A 4 13.13 -1.30 -4.37
C TYR A 4 13.30 -0.27 -3.24
N LYS A 5 14.50 0.31 -3.11
CA LYS A 5 14.77 1.32 -2.07
C LYS A 5 13.88 2.54 -2.20
N ASP A 6 13.51 2.92 -3.42
CA ASP A 6 12.63 4.08 -3.65
C ASP A 6 11.22 3.83 -3.10
N TYR A 7 10.80 2.57 -3.07
CA TYR A 7 9.49 2.19 -2.55
C TYR A 7 9.50 1.87 -1.07
N GLN A 8 10.68 1.56 -0.50
CA GLN A 8 10.79 1.08 0.87
C GLN A 8 10.23 2.06 1.89
N GLN A 9 10.54 3.34 1.74
CA GLN A 9 10.04 4.38 2.63
C GLN A 9 8.53 4.48 2.55
N ILE A 10 7.98 4.43 1.34
CA ILE A 10 6.53 4.49 1.11
C ILE A 10 5.85 3.29 1.75
N LEU A 11 6.44 2.10 1.57
CA LEU A 11 5.89 0.86 2.13
C LEU A 11 5.94 0.84 3.66
N THR A 12 7.00 1.37 4.25
CA THR A 12 7.11 1.52 5.71
C THR A 12 6.01 2.43 6.23
N ARG A 13 5.77 3.55 5.57
CA ARG A 13 4.70 4.48 5.93
C ARG A 13 3.32 3.85 5.75
N PHE A 14 3.15 3.07 4.68
CA PHE A 14 1.90 2.36 4.43
C PHE A 14 1.60 1.38 5.57
N LYS A 15 2.58 0.58 5.94
CA LYS A 15 2.46 -0.37 7.06
C LYS A 15 2.10 0.34 8.37
N GLN A 16 2.78 1.44 8.69
CA GLN A 16 2.50 2.24 9.87
C GLN A 16 1.06 2.75 9.88
N SER A 17 0.60 3.27 8.76
CA SER A 17 -0.76 3.78 8.63
C SER A 17 -1.81 2.69 8.78
N LEU A 18 -1.54 1.49 8.24
CA LEU A 18 -2.41 0.34 8.42
C LEU A 18 -2.48 -0.10 9.88
N LEU A 19 -1.34 -0.13 10.56
CA LEU A 19 -1.29 -0.48 11.98
C LEU A 19 -2.03 0.53 12.84
N GLU A 20 -1.91 1.81 12.54
CA GLU A 20 -2.64 2.86 13.25
C GLU A 20 -4.15 2.74 13.01
N ARG A 21 -4.58 2.39 11.80
CA ARG A 21 -6.00 2.31 11.44
C ARG A 21 -6.65 1.02 11.93
N PHE A 22 -5.96 -0.10 11.80
CA PHE A 22 -6.54 -1.42 12.07
C PHE A 22 -6.02 -2.06 13.36
N GLY A 23 -4.84 -1.69 13.83
CA GLY A 23 -4.26 -2.26 15.04
C GLY A 23 -4.16 -3.77 14.97
N GLY A 24 -4.65 -4.46 16.00
CA GLY A 24 -4.64 -5.91 16.06
C GLY A 24 -5.52 -6.61 15.04
N ASN A 25 -6.36 -5.88 14.31
CA ASN A 25 -7.17 -6.46 13.23
C ASN A 25 -6.37 -6.71 11.97
N LEU A 26 -5.19 -6.10 11.82
CA LEU A 26 -4.31 -6.36 10.69
C LEU A 26 -3.54 -7.65 10.94
N ILE A 27 -3.77 -8.66 10.10
CA ILE A 27 -3.07 -9.94 10.19
C ILE A 27 -1.81 -9.92 9.33
N SER A 28 -1.92 -9.45 8.09
CA SER A 28 -0.81 -9.55 7.15
C SER A 28 -0.87 -8.44 6.11
N LEU A 29 0.32 -8.01 5.70
CA LEU A 29 0.52 -7.11 4.56
C LEU A 29 1.56 -7.76 3.66
N VAL A 30 1.19 -8.09 2.44
CA VAL A 30 2.06 -8.77 1.49
C VAL A 30 2.28 -7.89 0.27
N LEU A 31 3.54 -7.62 -0.02
CA LEU A 31 3.94 -6.98 -1.27
C LEU A 31 4.18 -8.06 -2.31
N TYR A 32 3.57 -7.91 -3.49
CA TYR A 32 3.79 -8.85 -4.59
C TYR A 32 3.96 -8.08 -5.90
N GLY A 33 4.04 -8.78 -7.02
CA GLY A 33 4.16 -8.16 -8.33
C GLY A 33 5.54 -7.63 -8.63
N SER A 34 5.62 -6.67 -9.57
CA SER A 34 6.90 -6.20 -10.13
C SER A 34 7.78 -5.49 -9.10
N VAL A 35 7.18 -4.74 -8.17
CA VAL A 35 7.94 -4.05 -7.12
C VAL A 35 8.62 -5.06 -6.22
N ALA A 36 7.92 -6.12 -5.81
CA ALA A 36 8.48 -7.17 -4.96
C ALA A 36 9.61 -7.92 -5.67
N ARG A 37 9.49 -8.13 -6.99
CA ARG A 37 10.50 -8.82 -7.79
C ARG A 37 11.70 -7.94 -8.17
N GLY A 38 11.63 -6.64 -7.88
CA GLY A 38 12.67 -5.70 -8.28
C GLY A 38 12.69 -5.37 -9.77
N THR A 39 11.58 -5.63 -10.48
CA THR A 39 11.45 -5.37 -11.92
C THR A 39 10.54 -4.20 -12.23
N ALA A 40 10.19 -3.39 -11.22
CA ALA A 40 9.25 -2.29 -11.39
C ALA A 40 9.83 -1.18 -12.29
N GLY A 41 9.02 -0.72 -13.23
CA GLY A 41 9.28 0.50 -13.99
C GLY A 41 8.67 1.71 -13.29
N ASN A 42 8.84 2.90 -13.89
CA ASN A 42 8.33 4.14 -13.31
C ASN A 42 6.80 4.19 -13.20
N GLU A 43 6.12 3.41 -14.02
CA GLU A 43 4.65 3.36 -14.07
C GLU A 43 4.08 2.10 -13.42
N SER A 44 4.93 1.28 -12.79
CA SER A 44 4.45 0.07 -12.13
C SER A 44 3.63 0.41 -10.89
N ASP A 45 2.51 -0.30 -10.72
CA ASP A 45 1.71 -0.21 -9.52
C ASP A 45 2.40 -0.95 -8.36
N ILE A 46 2.13 -0.50 -7.15
CA ILE A 46 2.54 -1.22 -5.95
C ILE A 46 1.41 -2.20 -5.60
N ASP A 47 1.66 -3.48 -5.81
CA ASP A 47 0.67 -4.53 -5.59
C ASP A 47 0.72 -5.03 -4.15
N LEU A 48 -0.37 -4.85 -3.41
CA LEU A 48 -0.44 -5.19 -2.00
C LEU A 48 -1.63 -6.09 -1.70
N LEU A 49 -1.41 -7.09 -0.85
CA LEU A 49 -2.45 -7.92 -0.30
C LEU A 49 -2.55 -7.63 1.19
N ILE A 50 -3.71 -7.21 1.65
CA ILE A 50 -3.98 -6.86 3.04
C ILE A 50 -4.97 -7.87 3.60
N ILE A 51 -4.60 -8.52 4.69
CA ILE A 51 -5.46 -9.51 5.34
C ILE A 51 -5.86 -8.99 6.70
N LEU A 52 -7.18 -8.93 6.93
CA LEU A 52 -7.77 -8.49 8.20
C LEU A 52 -8.37 -9.70 8.92
N LYS A 53 -8.32 -9.66 10.25
CA LYS A 53 -8.95 -10.68 11.09
C LYS A 53 -10.46 -10.64 10.95
N ASP A 54 -11.04 -9.44 11.10
CA ASP A 54 -12.46 -9.18 10.94
C ASP A 54 -12.62 -8.08 9.90
N ALA A 55 -13.22 -8.42 8.77
CA ALA A 55 -13.43 -7.49 7.68
C ALA A 55 -14.94 -7.34 7.40
N PRO A 56 -15.40 -6.12 7.05
CA PRO A 56 -16.78 -5.95 6.59
C PRO A 56 -17.10 -6.87 5.41
N ASP A 57 -18.33 -7.33 5.31
CA ASP A 57 -18.78 -8.18 4.20
C ASP A 57 -18.71 -7.45 2.86
N SER A 58 -19.02 -6.16 2.85
CA SER A 58 -18.91 -5.35 1.65
C SER A 58 -17.45 -5.09 1.31
N TYR A 59 -17.03 -5.47 0.10
CA TYR A 59 -15.68 -5.20 -0.39
C TYR A 59 -15.39 -3.70 -0.40
N TYR A 60 -16.37 -2.90 -0.76
CA TYR A 60 -16.23 -1.44 -0.77
C TYR A 60 -15.88 -0.91 0.63
N LYS A 61 -16.58 -1.39 1.66
CA LYS A 61 -16.31 -0.96 3.05
C LYS A 61 -14.95 -1.42 3.56
N ARG A 62 -14.47 -2.58 3.07
CA ARG A 62 -13.12 -3.04 3.42
C ARG A 62 -12.06 -2.15 2.79
N LEU A 63 -12.29 -1.74 1.56
CA LEU A 63 -11.30 -0.99 0.77
C LEU A 63 -11.25 0.49 1.16
N GLU A 64 -12.36 1.08 1.58
CA GLU A 64 -12.46 2.52 1.83
C GLU A 64 -11.36 3.08 2.73
N PRO A 65 -11.08 2.53 3.94
CA PRO A 65 -10.01 3.07 4.76
C PRO A 65 -8.62 2.87 4.14
N VAL A 66 -8.45 1.84 3.34
CA VAL A 66 -7.18 1.60 2.63
C VAL A 66 -6.98 2.62 1.53
N VAL A 67 -8.02 2.97 0.80
CA VAL A 67 -7.96 4.02 -0.23
C VAL A 67 -7.59 5.37 0.38
N ASP A 68 -8.14 5.71 1.54
CA ASP A 68 -7.78 6.94 2.24
C ASP A 68 -6.28 6.98 2.56
N ILE A 69 -5.72 5.87 3.02
CA ILE A 69 -4.29 5.74 3.29
C ILE A 69 -3.48 5.87 2.00
N GLU A 70 -3.92 5.22 0.92
CA GLU A 70 -3.25 5.28 -0.38
C GLU A 70 -3.15 6.71 -0.89
N LEU A 71 -4.25 7.46 -0.84
CA LEU A 71 -4.28 8.84 -1.32
C LEU A 71 -3.35 9.74 -0.51
N LYS A 72 -3.33 9.58 0.81
CA LYS A 72 -2.43 10.31 1.68
C LYS A 72 -0.97 10.03 1.36
N LEU A 73 -0.63 8.76 1.19
CA LEU A 73 0.75 8.35 0.93
C LEU A 73 1.21 8.72 -0.48
N ARG A 74 0.32 8.72 -1.46
CA ARG A 74 0.65 9.21 -2.80
C ARG A 74 1.05 10.69 -2.75
N LYS A 75 0.33 11.49 -1.97
CA LYS A 75 0.66 12.89 -1.79
C LYS A 75 2.02 13.06 -1.11
N GLU A 76 2.27 12.31 -0.03
CA GLU A 76 3.56 12.33 0.67
C GLU A 76 4.70 11.92 -0.27
N ALA A 77 4.50 10.88 -1.07
CA ALA A 77 5.51 10.42 -2.02
C ALA A 77 5.81 11.46 -3.07
N TYR A 78 4.81 12.13 -3.59
CA TYR A 78 5.01 13.20 -4.56
C TYR A 78 5.87 14.32 -3.98
N GLU A 79 5.62 14.72 -2.75
CA GLU A 79 6.38 15.75 -2.07
C GLU A 79 7.82 15.34 -1.76
N THR A 80 8.05 14.04 -1.53
CA THR A 80 9.36 13.52 -1.12
C THR A 80 10.24 13.10 -2.29
N ILE A 81 9.68 12.37 -3.25
CA ILE A 81 10.45 11.80 -4.37
C ILE A 81 9.97 12.29 -5.74
N GLY A 82 9.03 13.23 -5.77
CA GLY A 82 8.53 13.81 -7.01
C GLY A 82 7.65 12.87 -7.84
N ALA A 83 7.12 11.82 -7.23
CA ALA A 83 6.29 10.84 -7.93
C ALA A 83 5.18 10.33 -7.02
N ALA A 84 4.04 10.03 -7.60
CA ALA A 84 2.89 9.50 -6.88
C ALA A 84 2.56 8.10 -7.43
N PRO A 85 3.20 7.03 -6.89
CA PRO A 85 2.94 5.68 -7.37
C PRO A 85 1.48 5.30 -7.13
N MET A 86 0.94 4.48 -8.02
CA MET A 86 -0.39 3.92 -7.85
C MET A 86 -0.29 2.68 -6.98
N PHE A 87 -1.25 2.54 -6.08
CA PHE A 87 -1.38 1.31 -5.30
C PHE A 87 -2.48 0.45 -5.89
N SER A 88 -2.23 -0.85 -5.94
CA SER A 88 -3.22 -1.85 -6.32
C SER A 88 -3.37 -2.78 -5.13
N SER A 89 -4.38 -2.52 -4.29
CA SER A 89 -4.57 -3.24 -3.05
C SER A 89 -5.76 -4.18 -3.12
N ILE A 90 -5.56 -5.39 -2.61
CA ILE A 90 -6.63 -6.37 -2.39
C ILE A 90 -6.77 -6.52 -0.88
N VAL A 91 -7.99 -6.40 -0.37
CA VAL A 91 -8.28 -6.51 1.07
C VAL A 91 -9.14 -7.74 1.31
N LEU A 92 -8.62 -8.66 2.10
CA LEU A 92 -9.32 -9.90 2.45
C LEU A 92 -9.66 -9.95 3.93
#